data_21d660b9ad0a15c17d64288b319c6785
#
_entry.id   21d660b9ad0a15c17d64288b319c6785
#
_cell.length_a   1.000
_cell.length_b   1.000
_cell.length_c   1.000
_cell.angle_alpha   90.00
_cell.angle_beta   90.00
_cell.angle_gamma   90.00
#
_symmetry.space_group_name_H-M   'P 1'
#
loop_
_entity.id
_entity.type
_entity.pdbx_description
1 polymer ?
#
loop_
_entity_poly.entity_id
_entity_poly.type
_entity_poly.pdbx_seq_one_letter_code
_entity_poly.pdbx_strand_id
1 'polypeptide(L)'
;STLFPYTTLFRSANGGLGLPKATALAIMSIYGSMVFMSSIIGGWVSDRVLGSRKTVFIGGLLIIAGHIVLATPFGVPALFVSIMLIVFGTGMLKPNVSGMVGHLYSKTDLRRDAGFSIFYMGINIGALIAPLVVGTLGQEYNYHLGFSVAAVGMFFGLLQYYFQGRKSLAGIGQAPTNPMSKEEQKKFAKAFMLAIVVALLIFGGAYVTGHLTIDFFINTISVLGILLPVYYFSKMLTSKDVTAEEKPKVLAYLPLFLAAIVFWSLEEQGSSILALFANERTQTSLFGFPIAASWFQSLNPVF
;
A
#
# COMPACT_ATOMS: atom_id res chain seq x y z
N SER A 1 5.55 -1.80 -0.14
CA SER A 1 5.92 -1.15 1.15
C SER A 1 7.42 -1.08 1.37
N THR A 2 8.20 -2.00 0.80
CA THR A 2 9.66 -2.06 0.93
C THR A 2 10.43 -0.93 0.23
N LEU A 3 9.79 -0.19 -0.66
CA LEU A 3 10.42 0.91 -1.42
C LEU A 3 10.49 2.25 -0.67
N PHE A 4 9.94 2.31 0.57
CA PHE A 4 10.06 3.49 1.42
C PHE A 4 11.00 3.16 2.58
N PRO A 5 12.32 3.38 2.45
CA PRO A 5 13.26 3.04 3.51
C PRO A 5 13.04 3.97 4.69
N TYR A 6 12.66 3.42 5.84
CA TYR A 6 12.51 4.11 7.12
C TYR A 6 13.69 5.01 7.45
N THR A 7 14.90 4.56 7.09
CA THR A 7 16.15 5.30 7.31
C THR A 7 16.17 6.67 6.65
N THR A 8 15.46 6.89 5.54
CA THR A 8 15.35 8.20 4.88
C THR A 8 14.73 9.25 5.80
N LEU A 9 13.84 8.85 6.69
CA LEU A 9 13.11 9.78 7.53
C LEU A 9 13.97 10.34 8.66
N PHE A 10 14.81 9.52 9.31
CA PHE A 10 15.56 9.95 10.50
C PHE A 10 17.03 10.27 10.23
N ARG A 11 17.64 9.78 9.16
CA ARG A 11 19.00 10.20 8.77
C ARG A 11 18.97 11.59 8.12
N SER A 12 19.97 12.42 8.44
CA SER A 12 20.18 13.72 7.75
C SER A 12 21.20 13.61 6.61
N ALA A 13 22.02 12.56 6.61
CA ALA A 13 22.99 12.31 5.53
C ALA A 13 22.27 11.81 4.26
N ASN A 14 22.94 11.97 3.12
CA ASN A 14 22.51 11.44 1.82
C ASN A 14 21.11 11.91 1.37
N GLY A 15 20.71 13.13 1.76
CA GLY A 15 19.40 13.68 1.38
C GLY A 15 18.25 13.20 2.26
N GLY A 16 18.51 12.60 3.41
CA GLY A 16 17.49 12.22 4.38
C GLY A 16 16.95 13.42 5.16
N LEU A 17 15.77 13.25 5.81
CA LEU A 17 15.01 14.36 6.41
C LEU A 17 15.41 14.71 7.84
N GLY A 18 16.23 13.87 8.52
CA GLY A 18 16.72 14.15 9.89
C GLY A 18 15.61 14.24 10.95
N LEU A 19 14.46 13.60 10.75
CA LEU A 19 13.36 13.61 11.71
C LEU A 19 13.71 12.80 12.97
N PRO A 20 13.12 13.11 14.14
CA PRO A 20 13.22 12.26 15.31
C PRO A 20 12.77 10.83 15.00
N LYS A 21 13.47 9.81 15.52
CA LYS A 21 13.18 8.39 15.25
C LYS A 21 11.74 8.00 15.58
N ALA A 22 11.20 8.51 16.70
CA ALA A 22 9.80 8.27 17.07
C ALA A 22 8.83 8.81 16.01
N THR A 23 9.07 10.02 15.50
CA THR A 23 8.31 10.63 14.41
C THR A 23 8.40 9.82 13.12
N ALA A 24 9.60 9.35 12.77
CA ALA A 24 9.81 8.52 11.61
C ALA A 24 9.06 7.18 11.70
N LEU A 25 9.08 6.51 12.86
CA LEU A 25 8.30 5.29 13.12
C LEU A 25 6.79 5.54 13.01
N ALA A 26 6.31 6.66 13.56
CA ALA A 26 4.92 7.06 13.49
C ALA A 26 4.46 7.27 12.03
N ILE A 27 5.24 8.00 11.23
CA ILE A 27 4.96 8.22 9.81
C ILE A 27 4.90 6.89 9.04
N MET A 28 5.84 5.97 9.30
CA MET A 28 5.83 4.64 8.67
C MET A 28 4.61 3.81 9.05
N SER A 29 4.20 3.84 10.32
CA SER A 29 2.99 3.14 10.79
C SER A 29 1.73 3.69 10.15
N ILE A 30 1.61 5.03 10.06
CA ILE A 30 0.51 5.71 9.35
C ILE A 30 0.49 5.30 7.88
N TYR A 31 1.65 5.38 7.21
CA TYR A 31 1.80 5.01 5.80
C TYR A 31 1.34 3.56 5.54
N GLY A 32 1.85 2.59 6.31
CA GLY A 32 1.48 1.18 6.18
C GLY A 32 -0.03 0.97 6.36
N SER A 33 -0.61 1.53 7.42
CA SER A 33 -2.05 1.45 7.69
C SER A 33 -2.89 2.06 6.56
N MET A 34 -2.50 3.23 6.06
CA MET A 34 -3.20 3.90 4.95
C MET A 34 -3.13 3.11 3.64
N VAL A 35 -2.02 2.42 3.35
CA VAL A 35 -1.89 1.55 2.17
C VAL A 35 -2.94 0.42 2.20
N PHE A 36 -3.13 -0.23 3.35
CA PHE A 36 -4.14 -1.28 3.48
C PHE A 36 -5.56 -0.72 3.41
N MET A 37 -5.84 0.40 4.09
CA MET A 37 -7.16 1.05 4.06
C MET A 37 -7.52 1.54 2.65
N SER A 38 -6.57 2.11 1.92
CA SER A 38 -6.79 2.59 0.55
C SER A 38 -7.09 1.45 -0.44
N SER A 39 -6.67 0.21 -0.13
CA SER A 39 -6.99 -0.96 -0.95
C SER A 39 -8.49 -1.25 -1.00
N ILE A 40 -9.23 -0.94 0.06
CA ILE A 40 -10.70 -1.05 0.08
C ILE A 40 -11.30 -0.07 -0.94
N ILE A 41 -10.79 1.17 -0.94
CA ILE A 41 -11.23 2.20 -1.89
C ILE A 41 -10.85 1.81 -3.33
N GLY A 42 -9.62 1.33 -3.53
CA GLY A 42 -9.13 0.92 -4.85
C GLY A 42 -9.91 -0.25 -5.44
N GLY A 43 -10.26 -1.26 -4.65
CA GLY A 43 -11.15 -2.35 -5.07
C GLY A 43 -12.54 -1.84 -5.43
N TRP A 44 -13.13 -0.98 -4.60
CA TRP A 44 -14.43 -0.38 -4.86
C TRP A 44 -14.44 0.46 -6.15
N VAL A 45 -13.41 1.29 -6.37
CA VAL A 45 -13.26 2.08 -7.62
C VAL A 45 -13.18 1.17 -8.84
N SER A 46 -12.47 0.06 -8.74
CA SER A 46 -12.38 -0.94 -9.79
C SER A 46 -13.74 -1.55 -10.13
N ASP A 47 -14.48 -1.99 -9.12
CA ASP A 47 -15.72 -2.72 -9.31
C ASP A 47 -16.89 -1.84 -9.71
N ARG A 48 -16.89 -0.57 -9.28
CA ARG A 48 -18.05 0.32 -9.43
C ARG A 48 -17.86 1.43 -10.48
N VAL A 49 -16.59 1.81 -10.79
CA VAL A 49 -16.32 3.04 -11.56
C VAL A 49 -15.49 2.79 -12.82
N LEU A 50 -14.29 2.23 -12.70
CA LEU A 50 -13.29 2.25 -13.76
C LEU A 50 -13.06 0.90 -14.46
N GLY A 51 -13.28 -0.21 -13.77
CA GLY A 51 -12.77 -1.53 -14.15
C GLY A 51 -11.32 -1.74 -13.75
N SER A 52 -10.92 -2.99 -13.54
CA SER A 52 -9.61 -3.34 -12.95
C SER A 52 -8.42 -2.83 -13.77
N ARG A 53 -8.52 -2.89 -15.10
CA ARG A 53 -7.40 -2.47 -15.99
C ARG A 53 -7.06 -0.99 -15.86
N LYS A 54 -8.06 -0.13 -15.89
CA LYS A 54 -7.86 1.32 -15.76
C LYS A 54 -7.40 1.67 -14.35
N THR A 55 -7.99 1.02 -13.36
CA THR A 55 -7.63 1.22 -11.94
C THR A 55 -6.17 0.87 -11.68
N VAL A 56 -5.68 -0.27 -12.18
CA VAL A 56 -4.26 -0.66 -12.09
C VAL A 56 -3.36 0.36 -12.80
N PHE A 57 -3.72 0.78 -13.99
CA PHE A 57 -2.93 1.74 -14.76
C PHE A 57 -2.80 3.10 -14.06
N ILE A 58 -3.94 3.65 -13.59
CA ILE A 58 -3.96 4.91 -12.85
C ILE A 58 -3.19 4.76 -11.52
N GLY A 59 -3.38 3.64 -10.81
CA GLY A 59 -2.62 3.33 -9.61
C GLY A 59 -1.11 3.35 -9.85
N GLY A 60 -0.66 2.74 -10.95
CA GLY A 60 0.74 2.77 -11.36
C GLY A 60 1.26 4.17 -11.66
N LEU A 61 0.48 5.01 -12.34
CA LEU A 61 0.82 6.40 -12.60
C LEU A 61 0.96 7.23 -11.30
N LEU A 62 0.06 7.02 -10.34
CA LEU A 62 0.14 7.69 -9.04
C LEU A 62 1.40 7.26 -8.26
N ILE A 63 1.77 5.98 -8.31
CA ILE A 63 3.01 5.49 -7.68
C ILE A 63 4.24 6.13 -8.33
N ILE A 64 4.29 6.19 -9.67
CA ILE A 64 5.39 6.86 -10.39
C ILE A 64 5.47 8.34 -9.96
N ALA A 65 4.36 9.05 -9.99
CA ALA A 65 4.30 10.46 -9.58
C ALA A 65 4.77 10.63 -8.12
N GLY A 66 4.35 9.75 -7.21
CA GLY A 66 4.79 9.74 -5.82
C GLY A 66 6.30 9.57 -5.67
N HIS A 67 6.89 8.61 -6.38
CA HIS A 67 8.35 8.43 -6.36
C HIS A 67 9.12 9.58 -7.01
N ILE A 68 8.59 10.20 -8.07
CA ILE A 68 9.18 11.40 -8.67
C ILE A 68 9.17 12.55 -7.66
N VAL A 69 8.04 12.80 -6.99
CA VAL A 69 7.95 13.84 -5.95
C VAL A 69 8.93 13.57 -4.82
N LEU A 70 9.06 12.31 -4.37
CA LEU A 70 9.99 11.91 -3.31
C LEU A 70 11.46 12.04 -3.74
N ALA A 71 11.73 11.94 -5.04
CA ALA A 71 13.05 12.18 -5.61
C ALA A 71 13.44 13.67 -5.67
N THR A 72 12.51 14.59 -5.39
CA THR A 72 12.80 16.04 -5.36
C THR A 72 13.31 16.49 -3.99
N PRO A 73 14.18 17.51 -3.90
CA PRO A 73 14.76 18.00 -2.66
C PRO A 73 13.83 18.98 -1.90
N PHE A 74 12.51 18.80 -1.99
CA PHE A 74 11.56 19.69 -1.31
C PHE A 74 11.24 19.30 0.15
N GLY A 75 11.97 18.35 0.74
CA GLY A 75 11.90 18.01 2.15
C GLY A 75 10.53 17.44 2.60
N VAL A 76 10.08 17.86 3.77
CA VAL A 76 8.86 17.32 4.41
C VAL A 76 7.58 17.51 3.57
N PRO A 77 7.32 18.62 2.88
CA PRO A 77 6.15 18.74 1.99
C PRO A 77 6.14 17.68 0.88
N ALA A 78 7.29 17.42 0.23
CA ALA A 78 7.40 16.38 -0.78
C ALA A 78 7.13 14.98 -0.20
N LEU A 79 7.57 14.72 1.03
CA LEU A 79 7.27 13.47 1.73
C LEU A 79 5.76 13.23 1.85
N PHE A 80 5.00 14.19 2.37
CA PHE A 80 3.56 14.01 2.57
C PHE A 80 2.80 13.89 1.25
N VAL A 81 3.14 14.68 0.24
CA VAL A 81 2.53 14.57 -1.09
C VAL A 81 2.85 13.20 -1.71
N SER A 82 4.09 12.73 -1.61
CA SER A 82 4.49 11.42 -2.13
C SER A 82 3.79 10.29 -1.40
N ILE A 83 3.67 10.35 -0.07
CA ILE A 83 2.92 9.36 0.73
C ILE A 83 1.47 9.25 0.22
N MET A 84 0.78 10.37 0.05
CA MET A 84 -0.59 10.37 -0.45
C MET A 84 -0.69 9.73 -1.84
N LEU A 85 0.18 10.10 -2.76
CA LEU A 85 0.19 9.53 -4.12
C LEU A 85 0.49 8.04 -4.12
N ILE A 86 1.48 7.59 -3.34
CA ILE A 86 1.86 6.17 -3.25
C ILE A 86 0.78 5.35 -2.55
N VAL A 87 0.17 5.86 -1.49
CA VAL A 87 -0.92 5.19 -0.76
C VAL A 87 -2.11 4.94 -1.67
N PHE A 88 -2.61 5.99 -2.34
CA PHE A 88 -3.74 5.82 -3.25
C PHE A 88 -3.38 4.97 -4.47
N GLY A 89 -2.18 5.17 -5.03
CA GLY A 89 -1.68 4.38 -6.13
C GLY A 89 -1.57 2.89 -5.80
N THR A 90 -0.99 2.55 -4.66
CA THR A 90 -0.83 1.16 -4.20
C THR A 90 -2.18 0.53 -3.87
N GLY A 91 -3.08 1.29 -3.22
CA GLY A 91 -4.44 0.84 -2.95
C GLY A 91 -5.23 0.53 -4.22
N MET A 92 -5.05 1.30 -5.28
CA MET A 92 -5.66 1.04 -6.58
C MET A 92 -4.99 -0.14 -7.31
N LEU A 93 -3.69 -0.33 -7.17
CA LEU A 93 -2.94 -1.33 -7.92
C LEU A 93 -3.02 -2.71 -7.26
N LYS A 94 -2.63 -2.81 -5.98
CA LYS A 94 -2.37 -4.10 -5.28
C LYS A 94 -3.55 -5.08 -5.32
N PRO A 95 -4.79 -4.73 -4.90
CA PRO A 95 -5.91 -5.66 -4.90
C PRO A 95 -6.37 -6.03 -6.30
N ASN A 96 -6.28 -5.10 -7.24
CA ASN A 96 -6.79 -5.28 -8.59
C ASN A 96 -5.88 -6.14 -9.48
N VAL A 97 -4.56 -6.06 -9.31
CA VAL A 97 -3.62 -6.95 -10.01
C VAL A 97 -3.86 -8.39 -9.60
N SER A 98 -3.97 -8.69 -8.30
CA SER A 98 -4.26 -10.04 -7.80
C SER A 98 -5.60 -10.56 -8.31
N GLY A 99 -6.65 -9.72 -8.31
CA GLY A 99 -7.96 -10.06 -8.87
C GLY A 99 -7.88 -10.38 -10.37
N MET A 100 -7.13 -9.60 -11.15
CA MET A 100 -6.95 -9.84 -12.58
C MET A 100 -6.25 -11.16 -12.88
N VAL A 101 -5.25 -11.56 -12.09
CA VAL A 101 -4.62 -12.89 -12.21
C VAL A 101 -5.65 -13.98 -12.01
N GLY A 102 -6.53 -13.85 -11.02
CA GLY A 102 -7.63 -14.79 -10.80
C GLY A 102 -8.62 -14.89 -11.97
N HIS A 103 -8.82 -13.80 -12.71
CA HIS A 103 -9.71 -13.76 -13.88
C HIS A 103 -9.09 -14.35 -15.16
N LEU A 104 -7.78 -14.59 -15.19
CA LEU A 104 -7.11 -15.28 -16.32
C LEU A 104 -7.47 -16.76 -16.41
N TYR A 105 -7.94 -17.34 -15.33
CA TYR A 105 -8.24 -18.76 -15.22
C TYR A 105 -9.70 -18.97 -14.83
N SER A 106 -10.34 -20.03 -15.38
CA SER A 106 -11.65 -20.45 -14.88
C SER A 106 -11.54 -20.99 -13.45
N LYS A 107 -12.67 -21.03 -12.71
CA LYS A 107 -12.66 -21.53 -11.32
C LYS A 107 -12.22 -22.99 -11.19
N THR A 108 -12.36 -23.78 -12.26
CA THR A 108 -12.02 -25.20 -12.32
C THR A 108 -10.70 -25.47 -13.05
N ASP A 109 -9.98 -24.46 -13.50
CA ASP A 109 -8.71 -24.63 -14.21
C ASP A 109 -7.60 -25.03 -13.22
N LEU A 110 -7.03 -26.23 -13.41
CA LEU A 110 -5.94 -26.76 -12.59
C LEU A 110 -4.65 -25.90 -12.63
N ARG A 111 -4.49 -25.07 -13.67
CA ARG A 111 -3.33 -24.16 -13.81
C ARG A 111 -3.46 -22.88 -12.99
N ARG A 112 -4.63 -22.63 -12.39
CA ARG A 112 -4.89 -21.41 -11.63
C ARG A 112 -3.91 -21.23 -10.47
N ASP A 113 -3.65 -22.28 -9.72
CA ASP A 113 -2.72 -22.26 -8.57
C ASP A 113 -1.27 -22.02 -9.03
N ALA A 114 -0.85 -22.65 -10.13
CA ALA A 114 0.45 -22.40 -10.75
C ALA A 114 0.58 -20.95 -11.24
N GLY A 115 -0.49 -20.37 -11.82
CA GLY A 115 -0.55 -18.96 -12.22
C GLY A 115 -0.36 -18.01 -11.05
N PHE A 116 -1.01 -18.27 -9.92
CA PHE A 116 -0.80 -17.48 -8.70
C PHE A 116 0.60 -17.66 -8.13
N SER A 117 1.15 -18.88 -8.17
CA SER A 117 2.54 -19.15 -7.72
C SER A 117 3.55 -18.33 -8.53
N ILE A 118 3.41 -18.29 -9.86
CA ILE A 118 4.26 -17.45 -10.73
C ILE A 118 4.09 -15.96 -10.41
N PHE A 119 2.86 -15.51 -10.16
CA PHE A 119 2.60 -14.13 -9.78
C PHE A 119 3.27 -13.75 -8.44
N TYR A 120 3.16 -14.62 -7.43
CA TYR A 120 3.84 -14.40 -6.14
C TYR A 120 5.36 -14.47 -6.25
N MET A 121 5.89 -15.37 -7.09
CA MET A 121 7.32 -15.41 -7.39
C MET A 121 7.80 -14.07 -7.98
N GLY A 122 7.03 -13.45 -8.88
CA GLY A 122 7.35 -12.12 -9.41
C GLY A 122 7.37 -11.04 -8.32
N ILE A 123 6.44 -11.09 -7.37
CA ILE A 123 6.43 -10.18 -6.21
C ILE A 123 7.69 -10.37 -5.35
N ASN A 124 8.06 -11.62 -5.06
CA ASN A 124 9.22 -11.94 -4.23
C ASN A 124 10.55 -11.56 -4.93
N ILE A 125 10.67 -11.75 -6.24
CA ILE A 125 11.82 -11.27 -7.01
C ILE A 125 11.94 -9.75 -6.90
N GLY A 126 10.82 -9.01 -7.03
CA GLY A 126 10.80 -7.57 -6.83
C GLY A 126 11.20 -7.16 -5.41
N ALA A 127 10.69 -7.86 -4.39
CA ALA A 127 11.01 -7.62 -2.99
C ALA A 127 12.46 -7.97 -2.63
N LEU A 128 13.07 -8.92 -3.32
CA LEU A 128 14.49 -9.26 -3.22
C LEU A 128 15.37 -8.15 -3.83
N ILE A 129 15.06 -7.73 -5.06
CA ILE A 129 15.93 -6.80 -5.82
C ILE A 129 15.81 -5.35 -5.30
N ALA A 130 14.62 -4.91 -4.89
CA ALA A 130 14.39 -3.52 -4.53
C ALA A 130 15.26 -3.02 -3.36
N PRO A 131 15.39 -3.72 -2.22
CA PRO A 131 16.28 -3.29 -1.14
C PRO A 131 17.77 -3.33 -1.54
N LEU A 132 18.16 -4.27 -2.41
CA LEU A 132 19.53 -4.37 -2.90
C LEU A 132 19.91 -3.18 -3.78
N VAL A 133 19.04 -2.77 -4.69
CA VAL A 133 19.33 -1.69 -5.64
C VAL A 133 18.95 -0.33 -5.06
N VAL A 134 17.66 -0.13 -4.77
CA VAL A 134 17.13 1.16 -4.28
C VAL A 134 17.66 1.49 -2.90
N GLY A 135 17.74 0.47 -2.02
CA GLY A 135 18.25 0.63 -0.67
C GLY A 135 19.73 0.98 -0.64
N THR A 136 20.56 0.31 -1.44
CA THR A 136 21.99 0.63 -1.55
C THR A 136 22.22 2.02 -2.09
N LEU A 137 21.58 2.37 -3.21
CA LEU A 137 21.68 3.69 -3.80
C LEU A 137 21.23 4.78 -2.81
N GLY A 138 20.16 4.54 -2.06
CA GLY A 138 19.66 5.48 -1.06
C GLY A 138 20.61 5.63 0.12
N GLN A 139 21.08 4.53 0.71
CA GLN A 139 21.86 4.55 1.93
C GLN A 139 23.33 4.93 1.72
N GLU A 140 23.93 4.48 0.62
CA GLU A 140 25.35 4.71 0.33
C GLU A 140 25.61 5.99 -0.47
N TYR A 141 24.67 6.41 -1.33
CA TYR A 141 24.85 7.57 -2.19
C TYR A 141 23.87 8.70 -1.88
N ASN A 142 22.59 8.52 -2.28
CA ASN A 142 21.57 9.56 -2.08
C ASN A 142 20.16 8.95 -2.17
N TYR A 143 19.30 9.29 -1.19
CA TYR A 143 17.93 8.78 -1.16
C TYR A 143 17.09 9.23 -2.37
N HIS A 144 17.30 10.45 -2.87
CA HIS A 144 16.61 10.94 -4.07
C HIS A 144 16.94 10.09 -5.30
N LEU A 145 18.19 9.63 -5.43
CA LEU A 145 18.59 8.72 -6.49
C LEU A 145 17.92 7.35 -6.35
N GLY A 146 17.86 6.80 -5.15
CA GLY A 146 17.14 5.56 -4.89
C GLY A 146 15.68 5.62 -5.31
N PHE A 147 14.96 6.69 -4.95
CA PHE A 147 13.57 6.89 -5.34
C PHE A 147 13.39 7.12 -6.84
N SER A 148 14.34 7.78 -7.51
CA SER A 148 14.32 7.94 -8.96
C SER A 148 14.40 6.60 -9.68
N VAL A 149 15.25 5.69 -9.22
CA VAL A 149 15.35 4.33 -9.77
C VAL A 149 14.08 3.53 -9.56
N ALA A 150 13.41 3.69 -8.41
CA ALA A 150 12.11 3.08 -8.16
C ALA A 150 11.03 3.60 -9.13
N ALA A 151 11.01 4.93 -9.40
CA ALA A 151 10.12 5.53 -10.38
C ALA A 151 10.35 4.96 -11.79
N VAL A 152 11.62 4.84 -12.19
CA VAL A 152 12.01 4.28 -13.51
C VAL A 152 11.58 2.81 -13.61
N GLY A 153 11.83 1.99 -12.59
CA GLY A 153 11.38 0.59 -12.56
C GLY A 153 9.86 0.47 -12.72
N MET A 154 9.10 1.29 -11.98
CA MET A 154 7.65 1.31 -12.08
C MET A 154 7.17 1.80 -13.45
N PHE A 155 7.84 2.77 -14.05
CA PHE A 155 7.54 3.25 -15.40
C PHE A 155 7.68 2.13 -16.44
N PHE A 156 8.78 1.37 -16.44
CA PHE A 156 8.94 0.25 -17.36
C PHE A 156 7.92 -0.85 -17.13
N GLY A 157 7.60 -1.18 -15.86
CA GLY A 157 6.54 -2.12 -15.53
C GLY A 157 5.18 -1.67 -16.06
N LEU A 158 4.84 -0.39 -15.92
CA LEU A 158 3.60 0.17 -16.42
C LEU A 158 3.56 0.24 -17.96
N LEU A 159 4.69 0.53 -18.59
CA LEU A 159 4.83 0.51 -20.05
C LEU A 159 4.60 -0.89 -20.61
N GLN A 160 5.23 -1.91 -20.02
CA GLN A 160 5.00 -3.32 -20.34
C GLN A 160 3.52 -3.70 -20.14
N TYR A 161 2.93 -3.33 -19.02
CA TYR A 161 1.52 -3.54 -18.74
C TYR A 161 0.62 -2.90 -19.82
N TYR A 162 0.91 -1.68 -20.23
CA TYR A 162 0.14 -0.97 -21.27
C TYR A 162 0.18 -1.68 -22.61
N PHE A 163 1.38 -2.06 -23.10
CA PHE A 163 1.54 -2.66 -24.43
C PHE A 163 1.15 -4.15 -24.46
N GLN A 164 1.66 -4.95 -23.52
CA GLN A 164 1.37 -6.38 -23.48
C GLN A 164 -0.01 -6.68 -22.90
N GLY A 165 -0.44 -5.92 -21.90
CA GLY A 165 -1.74 -6.09 -21.26
C GLY A 165 -2.91 -5.90 -22.23
N ARG A 166 -2.76 -5.11 -23.28
CA ARG A 166 -3.79 -4.99 -24.33
C ARG A 166 -4.05 -6.31 -25.06
N LYS A 167 -3.02 -7.12 -25.28
CA LYS A 167 -3.12 -8.41 -25.98
C LYS A 167 -3.49 -9.53 -24.99
N SER A 168 -2.76 -9.65 -23.89
CA SER A 168 -2.87 -10.77 -22.96
C SER A 168 -4.09 -10.70 -22.04
N LEU A 169 -4.61 -9.50 -21.75
CA LEU A 169 -5.77 -9.26 -20.89
C LEU A 169 -7.01 -8.87 -21.72
N ALA A 170 -7.10 -9.31 -22.98
CA ALA A 170 -8.24 -8.98 -23.83
C ALA A 170 -9.56 -9.45 -23.17
N GLY A 171 -10.48 -8.49 -22.96
CA GLY A 171 -11.76 -8.76 -22.29
C GLY A 171 -11.76 -8.74 -20.76
N ILE A 172 -10.59 -8.83 -20.09
CA ILE A 172 -10.51 -8.87 -18.64
C ILE A 172 -10.43 -7.44 -18.06
N GLY A 173 -11.28 -7.12 -17.10
CA GLY A 173 -11.23 -5.90 -16.30
C GLY A 173 -11.37 -4.58 -17.08
N GLN A 174 -11.94 -4.60 -18.28
CA GLN A 174 -12.11 -3.40 -19.11
C GLN A 174 -13.24 -2.50 -18.60
N ALA A 175 -14.28 -3.09 -18.04
CA ALA A 175 -15.44 -2.42 -17.47
C ALA A 175 -15.60 -2.80 -16.00
N PRO A 176 -16.28 -1.97 -15.21
CA PRO A 176 -16.65 -2.32 -13.84
C PRO A 176 -17.50 -3.60 -13.80
N THR A 177 -17.24 -4.45 -12.81
CA THR A 177 -18.03 -5.70 -12.62
C THR A 177 -19.46 -5.42 -12.15
N ASN A 178 -19.64 -4.32 -11.40
CA ASN A 178 -20.94 -3.87 -10.88
C ASN A 178 -21.04 -2.34 -10.99
N PRO A 179 -21.29 -1.79 -12.19
CA PRO A 179 -21.32 -0.35 -12.41
C PRO A 179 -22.44 0.33 -11.62
N MET A 180 -22.12 1.52 -11.07
CA MET A 180 -23.11 2.31 -10.33
C MET A 180 -24.24 2.82 -11.25
N SER A 181 -25.47 2.65 -10.82
CA SER A 181 -26.63 3.32 -11.42
C SER A 181 -26.56 4.84 -11.23
N LYS A 182 -27.31 5.61 -12.03
CA LYS A 182 -27.35 7.08 -11.91
C LYS A 182 -27.82 7.54 -10.52
N GLU A 183 -28.69 6.79 -9.89
CA GLU A 183 -29.18 7.08 -8.54
C GLU A 183 -28.10 6.81 -7.47
N GLU A 184 -27.38 5.69 -7.60
CA GLU A 184 -26.26 5.37 -6.70
C GLU A 184 -25.13 6.38 -6.83
N GLN A 185 -24.83 6.85 -8.07
CA GLN A 185 -23.85 7.91 -8.29
C GLN A 185 -24.22 9.20 -7.55
N LYS A 186 -25.49 9.61 -7.61
CA LYS A 186 -25.99 10.79 -6.88
C LYS A 186 -25.89 10.61 -5.36
N LYS A 187 -26.27 9.43 -4.84
CA LYS A 187 -26.15 9.09 -3.41
C LYS A 187 -24.68 9.09 -2.97
N PHE A 188 -23.82 8.47 -3.77
CA PHE A 188 -22.38 8.44 -3.51
C PHE A 188 -21.79 9.86 -3.50
N ALA A 189 -22.08 10.69 -4.50
CA ALA A 189 -21.60 12.07 -4.56
C ALA A 189 -22.03 12.88 -3.32
N LYS A 190 -23.27 12.74 -2.87
CA LYS A 190 -23.73 13.39 -1.63
C LYS A 190 -22.98 12.88 -0.40
N ALA A 191 -22.82 11.55 -0.26
CA ALA A 191 -22.09 10.97 0.87
C ALA A 191 -20.60 11.37 0.86
N PHE A 192 -20.00 11.42 -0.33
CA PHE A 192 -18.62 11.84 -0.51
C PHE A 192 -18.42 13.33 -0.16
N MET A 193 -19.31 14.20 -0.62
CA MET A 193 -19.30 15.61 -0.24
C MET A 193 -19.48 15.79 1.26
N LEU A 194 -20.39 15.04 1.89
CA LEU A 194 -20.57 15.06 3.34
C LEU A 194 -19.30 14.60 4.06
N ALA A 195 -18.67 13.52 3.59
CA ALA A 195 -17.41 13.02 4.16
C ALA A 195 -16.28 14.05 4.05
N ILE A 196 -16.19 14.78 2.92
CA ILE A 196 -15.24 15.89 2.76
C ILE A 196 -15.53 16.99 3.77
N VAL A 197 -16.78 17.42 3.91
CA VAL A 197 -17.15 18.45 4.87
C VAL A 197 -16.81 18.03 6.30
N VAL A 198 -17.15 16.81 6.68
CA VAL A 198 -16.82 16.25 8.01
C VAL A 198 -15.29 16.21 8.22
N ALA A 199 -14.55 15.76 7.22
CA ALA A 199 -13.09 15.76 7.28
C ALA A 199 -12.52 17.17 7.45
N LEU A 200 -13.00 18.13 6.66
CA LEU A 200 -12.59 19.55 6.79
C LEU A 200 -12.91 20.13 8.17
N LEU A 201 -14.06 19.78 8.76
CA LEU A 201 -14.43 20.22 10.11
C LEU A 201 -13.50 19.59 11.17
N ILE A 202 -13.21 18.30 11.07
CA ILE A 202 -12.34 17.59 12.02
C ILE A 202 -10.91 18.12 11.91
N PHE A 203 -10.32 18.12 10.69
CA PHE A 203 -8.95 18.57 10.48
C PHE A 203 -8.79 20.08 10.66
N GLY A 204 -9.77 20.88 10.20
CA GLY A 204 -9.79 22.31 10.40
C GLY A 204 -9.94 22.68 11.88
N GLY A 205 -10.83 22.01 12.61
CA GLY A 205 -10.97 22.17 14.05
C GLY A 205 -9.70 21.79 14.80
N ALA A 206 -9.07 20.66 14.46
CA ALA A 206 -7.80 20.26 15.04
C ALA A 206 -6.68 21.26 14.75
N TYR A 207 -6.66 21.86 13.55
CA TYR A 207 -5.69 22.90 13.19
C TYR A 207 -5.89 24.17 14.01
N VAL A 208 -7.10 24.68 14.09
CA VAL A 208 -7.43 25.92 14.84
C VAL A 208 -7.16 25.75 16.34
N THR A 209 -7.40 24.56 16.89
CA THR A 209 -7.14 24.26 18.32
C THR A 209 -5.69 23.86 18.62
N GLY A 210 -4.80 23.83 17.62
CA GLY A 210 -3.40 23.43 17.79
C GLY A 210 -3.18 21.93 18.04
N HIS A 211 -4.22 21.10 17.86
CA HIS A 211 -4.15 19.66 18.06
C HIS A 211 -3.82 18.86 16.80
N LEU A 212 -3.55 19.50 15.66
CA LEU A 212 -3.15 18.84 14.42
C LEU A 212 -1.70 18.36 14.53
N THR A 213 -1.48 17.32 15.32
CA THR A 213 -0.19 16.68 15.59
C THR A 213 -0.08 15.33 14.91
N ILE A 214 1.11 14.74 14.86
CA ILE A 214 1.31 13.37 14.37
C ILE A 214 0.49 12.37 15.21
N ASP A 215 0.41 12.57 16.52
CA ASP A 215 -0.41 11.74 17.41
C ASP A 215 -1.90 11.81 17.07
N PHE A 216 -2.40 12.97 16.64
CA PHE A 216 -3.77 13.10 16.14
C PHE A 216 -4.01 12.19 14.92
N PHE A 217 -3.08 12.16 13.97
CA PHE A 217 -3.18 11.27 12.80
C PHE A 217 -3.09 9.79 13.21
N ILE A 218 -2.15 9.42 14.08
CA ILE A 218 -2.02 8.04 14.60
C ILE A 218 -3.33 7.60 15.24
N ASN A 219 -3.86 8.41 16.15
CA ASN A 219 -5.11 8.10 16.87
C ASN A 219 -6.30 7.99 15.91
N THR A 220 -6.41 8.91 14.95
CA THR A 220 -7.48 8.89 13.94
C THR A 220 -7.44 7.61 13.11
N ILE A 221 -6.27 7.23 12.60
CA ILE A 221 -6.09 6.03 11.78
C ILE A 221 -6.30 4.77 12.63
N SER A 222 -5.83 4.75 13.87
CA SER A 222 -6.05 3.62 14.79
C SER A 222 -7.54 3.41 15.09
N VAL A 223 -8.26 4.49 15.35
CA VAL A 223 -9.72 4.44 15.57
C VAL A 223 -10.44 3.92 14.32
N LEU A 224 -10.09 4.45 13.13
CA LEU A 224 -10.67 3.98 11.87
C LEU A 224 -10.32 2.51 11.59
N GLY A 225 -9.08 2.10 11.90
CA GLY A 225 -8.61 0.72 11.76
C GLY A 225 -9.39 -0.28 12.61
N ILE A 226 -9.92 0.16 13.75
CA ILE A 226 -10.78 -0.66 14.62
C ILE A 226 -12.25 -0.57 14.18
N LEU A 227 -12.74 0.63 13.92
CA LEU A 227 -14.16 0.85 13.62
C LEU A 227 -14.58 0.25 12.29
N LEU A 228 -13.72 0.28 11.26
CA LEU A 228 -14.05 -0.26 9.95
C LEU A 228 -14.33 -1.77 9.97
N PRO A 229 -13.46 -2.64 10.50
CA PRO A 229 -13.77 -4.06 10.64
C PRO A 229 -15.03 -4.32 11.46
N VAL A 230 -15.18 -3.64 12.61
CA VAL A 230 -16.38 -3.77 13.45
C VAL A 230 -17.64 -3.42 12.67
N TYR A 231 -17.63 -2.32 11.93
CA TYR A 231 -18.74 -1.93 11.05
C TYR A 231 -19.03 -2.98 9.97
N TYR A 232 -17.99 -3.47 9.28
CA TYR A 232 -18.17 -4.46 8.22
C TYR A 232 -18.72 -5.80 8.75
N PHE A 233 -18.17 -6.32 9.83
CA PHE A 233 -18.68 -7.55 10.45
C PHE A 233 -20.11 -7.37 10.95
N SER A 234 -20.40 -6.26 11.63
CA SER A 234 -21.76 -5.94 12.09
C SER A 234 -22.74 -5.88 10.92
N LYS A 235 -22.35 -5.18 9.83
CA LYS A 235 -23.16 -5.07 8.63
C LYS A 235 -23.41 -6.44 7.98
N MET A 236 -22.40 -7.29 7.84
CA MET A 236 -22.57 -8.64 7.27
C MET A 236 -23.48 -9.51 8.14
N LEU A 237 -23.39 -9.44 9.46
CA LEU A 237 -24.23 -10.23 10.36
C LEU A 237 -25.67 -9.75 10.44
N THR A 238 -25.91 -8.44 10.22
CA THR A 238 -27.25 -7.82 10.30
C THR A 238 -27.92 -7.65 8.94
N SER A 239 -27.18 -7.76 7.83
CA SER A 239 -27.74 -7.62 6.49
C SER A 239 -28.79 -8.69 6.19
N LYS A 240 -29.86 -8.26 5.50
CA LYS A 240 -30.88 -9.17 4.94
C LYS A 240 -30.38 -9.89 3.69
N ASP A 241 -29.36 -9.36 3.03
CA ASP A 241 -28.74 -9.96 1.83
C ASP A 241 -27.83 -11.14 2.15
N VAL A 242 -27.45 -11.32 3.44
CA VAL A 242 -26.64 -12.43 3.93
C VAL A 242 -27.58 -13.52 4.46
N THR A 243 -27.52 -14.68 3.85
CA THR A 243 -28.38 -15.81 4.19
C THR A 243 -28.09 -16.39 5.58
N ALA A 244 -29.06 -17.12 6.14
CA ALA A 244 -28.88 -17.78 7.44
C ALA A 244 -27.73 -18.81 7.44
N GLU A 245 -27.43 -19.41 6.27
CA GLU A 245 -26.32 -20.36 6.10
C GLU A 245 -24.94 -19.67 5.98
N GLU A 246 -24.93 -18.40 5.58
CA GLU A 246 -23.68 -17.62 5.42
C GLU A 246 -23.24 -16.95 6.74
N LYS A 247 -24.18 -16.57 7.59
CA LYS A 247 -23.85 -15.92 8.89
C LYS A 247 -22.90 -16.72 9.77
N PRO A 248 -23.07 -18.06 9.95
CA PRO A 248 -22.07 -18.86 10.67
C PRO A 248 -20.67 -18.83 10.05
N LYS A 249 -20.56 -18.75 8.72
CA LYS A 249 -19.28 -18.63 8.02
C LYS A 249 -18.59 -17.30 8.32
N VAL A 250 -19.37 -16.21 8.41
CA VAL A 250 -18.84 -14.88 8.82
C VAL A 250 -18.31 -14.95 10.26
N LEU A 251 -19.03 -15.60 11.18
CA LEU A 251 -18.56 -15.79 12.56
C LEU A 251 -17.31 -16.67 12.63
N ALA A 252 -17.25 -17.76 11.84
CA ALA A 252 -16.09 -18.64 11.76
C ALA A 252 -14.86 -17.92 11.18
N TYR A 253 -15.04 -16.84 10.40
CA TYR A 253 -13.95 -16.03 9.89
C TYR A 253 -13.32 -15.10 10.93
N LEU A 254 -14.02 -14.75 12.04
CA LEU A 254 -13.49 -13.84 13.07
C LEU A 254 -12.18 -14.33 13.71
N PRO A 255 -12.03 -15.60 14.13
CA PRO A 255 -10.74 -16.09 14.65
C PRO A 255 -9.61 -16.00 13.62
N LEU A 256 -9.89 -16.30 12.35
CA LEU A 256 -8.91 -16.16 11.27
C LEU A 256 -8.52 -14.71 11.04
N PHE A 257 -9.48 -13.78 11.12
CA PHE A 257 -9.22 -12.35 11.05
C PHE A 257 -8.33 -11.87 12.19
N LEU A 258 -8.57 -12.31 13.44
CA LEU A 258 -7.72 -12.00 14.58
C LEU A 258 -6.30 -12.58 14.40
N ALA A 259 -6.19 -13.83 13.94
CA ALA A 259 -4.89 -14.43 13.62
C ALA A 259 -4.15 -13.64 12.54
N ALA A 260 -4.85 -13.17 11.50
CA ALA A 260 -4.28 -12.33 10.47
C ALA A 260 -3.78 -10.98 11.01
N ILE A 261 -4.50 -10.36 11.97
CA ILE A 261 -4.04 -9.12 12.63
C ILE A 261 -2.69 -9.37 13.32
N VAL A 262 -2.57 -10.45 14.10
CA VAL A 262 -1.32 -10.78 14.80
C VAL A 262 -0.19 -11.06 13.80
N PHE A 263 -0.46 -11.87 12.77
CA PHE A 263 0.52 -12.19 11.74
C PHE A 263 1.05 -10.93 11.05
N TRP A 264 0.16 -10.07 10.54
CA TRP A 264 0.57 -8.86 9.85
C TRP A 264 1.23 -7.85 10.77
N SER A 265 0.86 -7.81 12.06
CA SER A 265 1.53 -6.96 13.04
C SER A 265 2.99 -7.35 13.24
N LEU A 266 3.32 -8.64 13.16
CA LEU A 266 4.70 -9.13 13.22
C LEU A 266 5.45 -8.91 11.90
N GLU A 267 4.82 -9.19 10.77
CA GLU A 267 5.41 -9.08 9.44
C GLU A 267 5.81 -7.63 9.11
N GLU A 268 4.95 -6.66 9.41
CA GLU A 268 5.21 -5.24 9.12
C GLU A 268 6.34 -4.63 9.98
N GLN A 269 6.76 -5.29 11.06
CA GLN A 269 7.93 -4.88 11.83
C GLN A 269 9.23 -5.02 11.03
N GLY A 270 9.27 -5.86 10.00
CA GLY A 270 10.41 -6.02 9.10
C GLY A 270 10.86 -4.70 8.49
N SER A 271 9.92 -3.87 8.05
CA SER A 271 10.17 -2.58 7.41
C SER A 271 10.44 -1.42 8.37
N SER A 272 10.23 -1.59 9.66
CA SER A 272 10.33 -0.55 10.69
C SER A 272 11.34 -0.91 11.80
N ILE A 273 10.91 -1.65 12.81
CA ILE A 273 11.72 -1.96 14.00
C ILE A 273 12.94 -2.83 13.63
N LEU A 274 12.75 -3.88 12.81
CA LEU A 274 13.86 -4.74 12.41
C LEU A 274 14.82 -4.02 11.46
N ALA A 275 14.32 -3.12 10.61
CA ALA A 275 15.17 -2.27 9.78
C ALA A 275 16.03 -1.31 10.63
N LEU A 276 15.46 -0.75 11.71
CA LEU A 276 16.20 0.07 12.66
C LEU A 276 17.24 -0.75 13.39
N PHE A 277 16.88 -1.94 13.88
CA PHE A 277 17.79 -2.86 14.54
C PHE A 277 18.96 -3.26 13.61
N ALA A 278 18.66 -3.60 12.36
CA ALA A 278 19.69 -3.91 11.36
C ALA A 278 20.65 -2.74 11.13
N ASN A 279 20.14 -1.51 11.16
CA ASN A 279 20.96 -0.32 10.96
C ASN A 279 21.83 0.06 12.18
N GLU A 280 21.38 -0.21 13.41
CA GLU A 280 22.02 0.30 14.63
C GLU A 280 22.72 -0.77 15.47
N ARG A 281 22.28 -2.01 15.39
CA ARG A 281 22.69 -3.09 16.28
C ARG A 281 23.28 -4.30 15.57
N THR A 282 23.25 -4.34 14.23
CA THR A 282 23.76 -5.47 13.46
C THR A 282 25.07 -5.08 12.78
N GLN A 283 26.00 -6.02 12.70
CA GLN A 283 27.22 -5.84 11.94
C GLN A 283 26.90 -5.74 10.44
N THR A 284 27.18 -4.60 9.85
CA THR A 284 26.93 -4.32 8.42
C THR A 284 28.18 -4.59 7.58
N SER A 285 28.84 -5.71 7.85
CA SER A 285 29.96 -6.21 7.03
C SER A 285 29.89 -7.72 6.90
N LEU A 286 30.10 -8.23 5.70
CA LEU A 286 30.13 -9.65 5.39
C LEU A 286 31.47 -9.97 4.71
N PHE A 287 32.27 -10.84 5.30
CA PHE A 287 33.62 -11.18 4.80
C PHE A 287 34.51 -9.95 4.49
N GLY A 288 34.38 -8.86 5.30
CA GLY A 288 35.10 -7.62 5.08
C GLY A 288 34.50 -6.64 4.07
N PHE A 289 33.41 -7.00 3.39
CA PHE A 289 32.67 -6.12 2.49
C PHE A 289 31.56 -5.40 3.27
N PRO A 290 31.43 -4.07 3.14
CA PRO A 290 30.29 -3.35 3.73
C PRO A 290 28.99 -3.74 3.00
N ILE A 291 27.93 -3.96 3.77
CA ILE A 291 26.58 -4.22 3.25
C ILE A 291 25.62 -3.17 3.77
N ALA A 292 24.70 -2.71 2.93
CA ALA A 292 23.67 -1.78 3.35
C ALA A 292 22.66 -2.48 4.28
N ALA A 293 22.22 -1.80 5.34
CA ALA A 293 21.26 -2.37 6.30
C ALA A 293 19.92 -2.78 5.62
N SER A 294 19.58 -2.16 4.50
CA SER A 294 18.42 -2.54 3.68
C SER A 294 18.46 -3.96 3.12
N TRP A 295 19.66 -4.55 2.95
CA TRP A 295 19.82 -5.91 2.42
C TRP A 295 19.20 -6.98 3.31
N PHE A 296 19.10 -6.73 4.62
CA PHE A 296 18.41 -7.65 5.53
C PHE A 296 16.93 -7.84 5.20
N GLN A 297 16.29 -6.84 4.56
CA GLN A 297 14.91 -6.95 4.09
C GLN A 297 14.77 -7.90 2.90
N SER A 298 15.84 -8.13 2.14
CA SER A 298 15.87 -9.07 1.02
C SER A 298 15.94 -10.54 1.46
N LEU A 299 16.15 -10.83 2.74
CA LEU A 299 16.22 -12.21 3.23
C LEU A 299 14.84 -12.89 3.22
N ASN A 300 13.78 -12.18 3.63
CA ASN A 300 12.43 -12.74 3.67
C ASN A 300 11.95 -13.26 2.29
N PRO A 301 12.11 -12.53 1.17
CA PRO A 301 11.70 -13.03 -0.14
C PRO A 301 12.47 -14.24 -0.68
N VAL A 302 13.58 -14.62 -0.07
CA VAL A 302 14.39 -15.79 -0.48
C VAL A 302 13.78 -17.09 0.03
N PHE A 303 13.11 -17.07 1.17
CA PHE A 303 12.52 -18.24 1.83
C PHE A 303 10.99 -18.28 1.66
#